data_94715243a60d5faf90cc54ecfd969e8f
#
_entry.id   94715243a60d5faf90cc54ecfd969e8f
#
_cell.length_a   1.000
_cell.length_b   1.000
_cell.length_c   1.000
_cell.angle_alpha   90.00
_cell.angle_beta   90.00
_cell.angle_gamma   90.00
#
_symmetry.space_group_name_H-M   'P 1'
#
loop_
_entity.id
_entity.type
_entity.pdbx_description
1 polymer ?
#
loop_
_entity_poly.entity_id
_entity_poly.type
_entity_poly.pdbx_seq_one_letter_code
_entity_poly.pdbx_strand_id
1 'polypeptide(L)'
;KFIKNLEYVKKGENEFIDDRGKISNYELPESINLIGLISSKKGTIRANHFHPIQEQKCLLTKGQVISVYKNLLNSNSPKITHVVNEGDLIITKPNTAHAMIFSKDSVFLNLVKGEREHKNYGVTHTIRHIFVNEDEKNLLLDSYKYDCRSCGNLKLKRVVSLGYQPLANNLLKKKDEKCELYPLEVNYCDQCHNCQLSIVVNPKKMFSNYLYTSSTTKTSRNHFVKAANKYIKDFKLTVKKSYIIDIGSNDGIALKPFKDLKFKKILGIEPAKNLAKLANKNKIKTFNGFLERKNLN
;
A
#
# COMPACT_ATOMS: atom_id res chain seq x y z
N LYS A 1 -15.36 -15.51 2.72
CA LYS A 1 -15.37 -16.03 1.32
C LYS A 1 -14.09 -15.55 0.68
N PHE A 2 -13.12 -16.46 0.51
CA PHE A 2 -11.91 -16.21 -0.26
C PHE A 2 -12.34 -15.84 -1.68
N ILE A 3 -11.92 -14.64 -2.14
CA ILE A 3 -12.11 -14.24 -3.52
C ILE A 3 -11.26 -15.22 -4.33
N LYS A 4 -11.90 -16.13 -5.08
CA LYS A 4 -11.21 -16.94 -6.09
C LYS A 4 -10.42 -15.96 -6.94
N ASN A 5 -9.11 -16.23 -7.11
CA ASN A 5 -8.22 -15.43 -7.94
C ASN A 5 -8.85 -15.23 -9.32
N LEU A 6 -9.40 -14.03 -9.52
CA LEU A 6 -9.56 -13.55 -10.87
C LEU A 6 -8.14 -13.32 -11.36
N GLU A 7 -7.62 -14.20 -12.19
CA GLU A 7 -6.28 -14.07 -12.76
C GLU A 7 -6.25 -12.90 -13.73
N TYR A 8 -6.10 -11.69 -13.18
CA TYR A 8 -5.87 -10.49 -13.99
C TYR A 8 -4.42 -10.38 -14.47
N VAL A 9 -3.50 -11.11 -13.87
CA VAL A 9 -2.08 -11.07 -14.19
C VAL A 9 -1.53 -12.48 -14.22
N LYS A 10 -1.04 -12.90 -15.38
CA LYS A 10 -0.40 -14.19 -15.61
C LYS A 10 1.12 -13.99 -15.73
N LYS A 11 1.87 -14.80 -15.01
CA LYS A 11 3.33 -14.89 -15.15
C LYS A 11 3.67 -15.79 -16.34
N GLY A 12 4.86 -15.59 -16.92
CA GLY A 12 5.37 -16.55 -17.91
C GLY A 12 5.47 -17.95 -17.30
N GLU A 13 5.01 -18.93 -18.04
CA GLU A 13 5.07 -20.35 -17.67
C GLU A 13 6.21 -21.04 -18.40
N ASN A 14 6.68 -22.19 -17.86
CA ASN A 14 7.74 -22.98 -18.49
C ASN A 14 8.96 -22.13 -18.89
N GLU A 15 9.47 -21.37 -17.93
CA GLU A 15 10.65 -20.52 -18.13
C GLU A 15 11.89 -21.39 -18.33
N PHE A 16 12.58 -21.21 -19.46
CA PHE A 16 13.89 -21.79 -19.73
C PHE A 16 14.96 -20.71 -19.57
N ILE A 17 15.98 -20.98 -18.76
CA ILE A 17 17.08 -20.06 -18.47
C ILE A 17 18.41 -20.75 -18.80
N ASP A 18 19.23 -20.10 -19.63
CA ASP A 18 20.60 -20.52 -19.95
C ASP A 18 21.54 -19.31 -19.98
N ASP A 19 22.80 -19.50 -20.37
CA ASP A 19 23.84 -18.47 -20.44
C ASP A 19 23.49 -17.32 -21.41
N ARG A 20 22.58 -17.52 -22.33
CA ARG A 20 22.11 -16.55 -23.32
C ARG A 20 20.95 -15.68 -22.78
N GLY A 21 20.26 -16.14 -21.71
CA GLY A 21 19.15 -15.43 -21.11
C GLY A 21 17.96 -16.32 -20.79
N LYS A 22 16.75 -15.77 -20.92
CA LYS A 22 15.50 -16.39 -20.47
C LYS A 22 14.47 -16.44 -21.59
N ILE A 23 13.80 -17.57 -21.72
CA ILE A 23 12.62 -17.76 -22.55
C ILE A 23 11.40 -17.91 -21.63
N SER A 24 10.36 -17.10 -21.84
CA SER A 24 9.09 -17.20 -21.13
C SER A 24 7.97 -17.45 -22.13
N ASN A 25 7.16 -18.48 -21.89
CA ASN A 25 6.04 -18.83 -22.74
C ASN A 25 4.72 -18.37 -22.13
N TYR A 26 3.77 -17.99 -22.97
CA TYR A 26 2.43 -17.54 -22.57
C TYR A 26 1.40 -18.26 -23.43
N GLU A 27 0.57 -19.09 -22.77
CA GLU A 27 -0.55 -19.73 -23.45
C GLU A 27 -1.69 -18.72 -23.61
N LEU A 28 -2.17 -18.56 -24.82
CA LEU A 28 -3.33 -17.75 -25.14
C LEU A 28 -4.47 -18.67 -25.58
N PRO A 29 -5.64 -18.62 -24.91
CA PRO A 29 -6.78 -19.48 -25.26
C PRO A 29 -7.40 -19.15 -26.61
N GLU A 30 -7.03 -18.02 -27.20
CA GLU A 30 -7.55 -17.54 -28.46
C GLU A 30 -6.42 -17.07 -29.38
N SER A 31 -6.59 -17.28 -30.70
CA SER A 31 -5.69 -16.72 -31.72
C SER A 31 -5.74 -15.19 -31.70
N ILE A 32 -4.59 -14.57 -31.92
CA ILE A 32 -4.45 -13.12 -32.10
C ILE A 32 -4.14 -12.85 -33.57
N ASN A 33 -4.66 -11.74 -34.12
CA ASN A 33 -4.42 -11.30 -35.48
C ASN A 33 -3.86 -9.88 -35.56
N LEU A 34 -3.72 -9.19 -34.43
CA LEU A 34 -3.12 -7.87 -34.36
C LEU A 34 -2.30 -7.72 -33.08
N ILE A 35 -1.11 -7.14 -33.21
CA ILE A 35 -0.23 -6.77 -32.10
C ILE A 35 -0.03 -5.26 -32.13
N GLY A 36 -0.40 -4.58 -31.06
CA GLY A 36 -0.11 -3.16 -30.85
C GLY A 36 1.08 -2.96 -29.92
N LEU A 37 2.12 -2.27 -30.38
CA LEU A 37 3.24 -1.86 -29.53
C LEU A 37 2.93 -0.46 -28.94
N ILE A 38 2.88 -0.38 -27.61
CA ILE A 38 2.47 0.85 -26.93
C ILE A 38 3.54 1.24 -25.91
N SER A 39 4.00 2.49 -25.98
CA SER A 39 4.87 3.11 -25.00
C SER A 39 4.10 4.08 -24.09
N SER A 40 4.52 4.20 -22.85
CA SER A 40 3.90 5.08 -21.86
C SER A 40 4.94 5.64 -20.89
N LYS A 41 4.87 6.94 -20.63
CA LYS A 41 5.79 7.62 -19.71
C LYS A 41 5.38 7.38 -18.26
N LYS A 42 6.36 7.35 -17.37
CA LYS A 42 6.14 7.37 -15.91
C LYS A 42 5.17 8.49 -15.52
N GLY A 43 4.30 8.20 -14.56
CA GLY A 43 3.32 9.14 -14.02
C GLY A 43 2.06 9.31 -14.87
N THR A 44 1.98 8.67 -16.05
CA THR A 44 0.78 8.71 -16.88
C THR A 44 -0.21 7.61 -16.50
N ILE A 45 -1.46 7.78 -16.92
CA ILE A 45 -2.53 6.80 -16.80
C ILE A 45 -3.09 6.51 -18.19
N ARG A 46 -3.35 5.24 -18.48
CA ARG A 46 -4.10 4.77 -19.65
C ARG A 46 -5.30 3.95 -19.23
N ALA A 47 -6.09 3.55 -20.19
CA ALA A 47 -7.38 2.88 -20.02
C ALA A 47 -8.39 3.80 -19.32
N ASN A 48 -8.80 3.57 -18.06
CA ASN A 48 -9.96 4.22 -17.43
C ASN A 48 -11.25 3.99 -18.23
N HIS A 49 -11.44 2.74 -18.64
CA HIS A 49 -12.54 2.27 -19.46
C HIS A 49 -12.83 0.79 -19.20
N PHE A 50 -13.82 0.24 -19.87
CA PHE A 50 -14.06 -1.19 -19.94
C PHE A 50 -14.41 -1.61 -21.38
N HIS A 51 -14.32 -2.92 -21.62
CA HIS A 51 -14.73 -3.55 -22.87
C HIS A 51 -15.97 -4.40 -22.62
N PRO A 52 -17.11 -4.15 -23.28
CA PRO A 52 -18.32 -4.94 -23.05
C PRO A 52 -18.21 -6.39 -23.52
N ILE A 53 -17.48 -6.63 -24.62
CA ILE A 53 -17.45 -7.91 -25.31
C ILE A 53 -16.03 -8.50 -25.36
N GLN A 54 -15.02 -7.65 -25.53
CA GLN A 54 -13.65 -8.07 -25.82
C GLN A 54 -12.86 -8.36 -24.53
N GLU A 55 -12.12 -9.47 -24.52
CA GLU A 55 -11.04 -9.69 -23.56
C GLU A 55 -9.76 -9.01 -24.06
N GLN A 56 -9.17 -8.14 -23.26
CA GLN A 56 -7.93 -7.47 -23.59
C GLN A 56 -6.74 -8.18 -22.93
N LYS A 57 -5.70 -8.40 -23.70
CA LYS A 57 -4.43 -8.99 -23.24
C LYS A 57 -3.28 -8.04 -23.51
N CYS A 58 -2.50 -7.72 -22.49
CA CYS A 58 -1.35 -6.82 -22.59
C CYS A 58 -0.12 -7.47 -21.95
N LEU A 59 0.91 -7.76 -22.74
CA LEU A 59 2.19 -8.26 -22.24
C LEU A 59 3.13 -7.08 -21.97
N LEU A 60 3.51 -6.88 -20.70
CA LEU A 60 4.46 -5.84 -20.32
C LEU A 60 5.89 -6.30 -20.65
N THR A 61 6.50 -5.68 -21.66
CA THR A 61 7.85 -6.02 -22.12
C THR A 61 8.94 -5.20 -21.46
N LYS A 62 8.59 -4.04 -20.92
CA LYS A 62 9.51 -3.14 -20.20
C LYS A 62 8.76 -2.28 -19.18
N GLY A 63 9.36 -2.06 -18.02
CA GLY A 63 8.88 -1.11 -17.03
C GLY A 63 8.01 -1.73 -15.94
N GLN A 64 7.05 -0.95 -15.42
CA GLN A 64 6.18 -1.37 -14.32
C GLN A 64 4.89 -0.56 -14.31
N VAL A 65 3.78 -1.25 -14.04
CA VAL A 65 2.42 -0.70 -14.05
C VAL A 65 1.69 -1.06 -12.76
N ILE A 66 0.95 -0.11 -12.21
CA ILE A 66 -0.08 -0.37 -11.21
C ILE A 66 -1.40 -0.49 -11.98
N SER A 67 -1.92 -1.70 -12.08
CA SER A 67 -3.21 -1.96 -12.71
C SER A 67 -4.32 -2.00 -11.67
N VAL A 68 -5.37 -1.23 -11.91
CA VAL A 68 -6.56 -1.16 -11.04
C VAL A 68 -7.75 -1.73 -11.80
N TYR A 69 -8.53 -2.60 -11.14
CA TYR A 69 -9.65 -3.31 -11.74
C TYR A 69 -10.90 -3.22 -10.89
N LYS A 70 -12.06 -3.22 -11.56
CA LYS A 70 -13.37 -3.41 -10.92
C LYS A 70 -14.31 -4.17 -11.86
N ASN A 71 -14.86 -5.29 -11.40
CA ASN A 71 -15.89 -6.00 -12.14
C ASN A 71 -17.22 -5.20 -12.09
N LEU A 72 -17.75 -4.83 -13.25
CA LEU A 72 -18.96 -4.03 -13.37
C LEU A 72 -20.26 -4.86 -13.34
N LEU A 73 -20.17 -6.18 -13.54
CA LEU A 73 -21.31 -7.09 -13.44
C LEU A 73 -21.80 -7.28 -11.99
N ASN A 74 -20.99 -6.90 -11.03
CA ASN A 74 -21.34 -6.96 -9.62
C ASN A 74 -21.06 -5.59 -8.98
N SER A 75 -22.11 -4.86 -8.62
CA SER A 75 -22.01 -3.53 -7.98
C SER A 75 -21.18 -3.54 -6.70
N ASN A 76 -21.20 -4.65 -5.95
CA ASN A 76 -20.46 -4.85 -4.71
C ASN A 76 -19.02 -5.34 -4.95
N SER A 77 -18.59 -5.49 -6.21
CA SER A 77 -17.21 -5.88 -6.52
C SER A 77 -16.23 -4.85 -5.97
N PRO A 78 -15.24 -5.28 -5.19
CA PRO A 78 -14.21 -4.36 -4.71
C PRO A 78 -13.33 -3.89 -5.86
N LYS A 79 -12.78 -2.69 -5.72
CA LYS A 79 -11.66 -2.23 -6.53
C LYS A 79 -10.43 -3.01 -6.11
N ILE A 80 -9.68 -3.55 -7.09
CA ILE A 80 -8.50 -4.41 -6.87
C ILE A 80 -7.30 -3.78 -7.56
N THR A 81 -6.16 -3.80 -6.91
CA THR A 81 -4.91 -3.25 -7.44
C THR A 81 -3.88 -4.35 -7.62
N HIS A 82 -3.18 -4.36 -8.74
CA HIS A 82 -2.05 -5.27 -9.00
C HIS A 82 -0.84 -4.48 -9.47
N VAL A 83 0.35 -4.86 -8.99
CA VAL A 83 1.60 -4.47 -9.63
C VAL A 83 1.93 -5.46 -10.73
N VAL A 84 2.15 -4.94 -11.90
CA VAL A 84 2.52 -5.66 -13.11
C VAL A 84 3.97 -5.31 -13.42
N ASN A 85 4.81 -6.31 -13.49
CA ASN A 85 6.22 -6.17 -13.77
C ASN A 85 6.53 -6.65 -15.19
N GLU A 86 7.71 -6.34 -15.65
CA GLU A 86 8.24 -6.85 -16.91
C GLU A 86 8.10 -8.37 -17.00
N GLY A 87 7.58 -8.86 -18.12
CA GLY A 87 7.26 -10.25 -18.34
C GLY A 87 5.90 -10.71 -17.77
N ASP A 88 5.07 -9.82 -17.28
CA ASP A 88 3.71 -10.17 -16.83
C ASP A 88 2.69 -9.93 -17.96
N LEU A 89 1.76 -10.86 -18.11
CA LEU A 89 0.62 -10.74 -19.03
C LEU A 89 -0.61 -10.26 -18.25
N ILE A 90 -1.11 -9.08 -18.60
CA ILE A 90 -2.36 -8.52 -18.10
C ILE A 90 -3.53 -9.10 -18.90
N ILE A 91 -4.52 -9.66 -18.22
CA ILE A 91 -5.75 -10.18 -18.82
C ILE A 91 -6.93 -9.41 -18.24
N THR A 92 -7.63 -8.67 -19.09
CA THR A 92 -8.82 -7.90 -18.69
C THR A 92 -10.04 -8.50 -19.37
N LYS A 93 -10.91 -9.14 -18.57
CA LYS A 93 -12.15 -9.77 -19.06
C LYS A 93 -13.20 -8.72 -19.44
N PRO A 94 -14.17 -9.08 -20.30
CA PRO A 94 -15.32 -8.22 -20.60
C PRO A 94 -16.00 -7.69 -19.33
N ASN A 95 -16.55 -6.49 -19.42
CA ASN A 95 -17.24 -5.80 -18.30
C ASN A 95 -16.37 -5.59 -17.04
N THR A 96 -15.03 -5.55 -17.23
CA THR A 96 -14.09 -5.17 -16.16
C THR A 96 -13.54 -3.79 -16.44
N ALA A 97 -13.93 -2.80 -15.63
CA ALA A 97 -13.29 -1.49 -15.65
C ALA A 97 -11.84 -1.64 -15.20
N HIS A 98 -10.94 -1.04 -15.96
CA HIS A 98 -9.50 -1.11 -15.67
C HIS A 98 -8.79 0.21 -15.95
N ALA A 99 -7.74 0.47 -15.18
CA ALA A 99 -6.84 1.59 -15.35
C ALA A 99 -5.40 1.11 -15.19
N MET A 100 -4.49 1.66 -15.99
CA MET A 100 -3.06 1.35 -16.00
C MET A 100 -2.28 2.60 -15.63
N ILE A 101 -1.69 2.62 -14.44
CA ILE A 101 -0.89 3.72 -13.92
C ILE A 101 0.58 3.35 -14.04
N PHE A 102 1.36 4.11 -14.77
CA PHE A 102 2.75 3.78 -15.07
C PHE A 102 3.70 4.33 -14.00
N SER A 103 4.25 3.45 -13.18
CA SER A 103 5.24 3.82 -12.14
C SER A 103 6.66 3.96 -12.69
N LYS A 104 6.90 3.43 -13.89
CA LYS A 104 8.14 3.59 -14.68
C LYS A 104 7.78 3.81 -16.15
N ASP A 105 8.73 4.36 -16.94
CA ASP A 105 8.61 4.34 -18.39
C ASP A 105 8.44 2.90 -18.85
N SER A 106 7.40 2.64 -19.62
CA SER A 106 6.93 1.28 -19.89
C SER A 106 6.62 1.08 -21.37
N VAL A 107 6.83 -0.18 -21.81
CA VAL A 107 6.45 -0.65 -23.15
C VAL A 107 5.65 -1.93 -22.98
N PHE A 108 4.53 -2.04 -23.67
CA PHE A 108 3.74 -3.26 -23.66
C PHE A 108 3.15 -3.59 -25.03
N LEU A 109 2.94 -4.89 -25.24
CA LEU A 109 2.24 -5.41 -26.40
C LEU A 109 0.77 -5.58 -26.06
N ASN A 110 -0.10 -4.99 -26.86
CA ASN A 110 -1.52 -5.26 -26.83
C ASN A 110 -1.83 -6.36 -27.83
N LEU A 111 -2.28 -7.51 -27.35
CA LEU A 111 -2.56 -8.71 -28.12
C LEU A 111 -4.06 -8.78 -28.38
N VAL A 112 -4.46 -8.59 -29.62
CA VAL A 112 -5.87 -8.38 -30.00
C VAL A 112 -6.36 -9.52 -30.90
N LYS A 113 -7.58 -10.00 -30.63
CA LYS A 113 -8.37 -10.81 -31.53
C LYS A 113 -9.44 -9.93 -32.16
N GLY A 114 -9.55 -9.96 -33.51
CA GLY A 114 -10.54 -9.18 -34.24
C GLY A 114 -9.97 -7.89 -34.82
N GLU A 115 -10.83 -7.11 -35.45
CA GLU A 115 -10.48 -5.83 -36.07
C GLU A 115 -10.46 -4.72 -35.02
N ARG A 116 -9.48 -3.83 -35.16
CA ARG A 116 -9.34 -2.63 -34.34
C ARG A 116 -9.60 -1.42 -35.20
N GLU A 117 -10.85 -1.16 -35.54
CA GLU A 117 -11.21 0.05 -36.28
C GLU A 117 -11.13 1.27 -35.39
N HIS A 118 -10.23 2.21 -35.70
CA HIS A 118 -10.08 3.46 -34.95
C HIS A 118 -11.36 4.30 -34.93
N LYS A 119 -12.20 4.22 -35.95
CA LYS A 119 -13.48 4.96 -36.03
C LYS A 119 -14.50 4.47 -34.99
N ASN A 120 -14.46 3.22 -34.59
CA ASN A 120 -15.39 2.59 -33.64
C ASN A 120 -14.77 2.37 -32.25
N TYR A 121 -13.52 2.77 -32.08
CA TYR A 121 -12.72 2.50 -30.88
C TYR A 121 -13.28 3.25 -29.67
N GLY A 122 -14.16 3.64 -29.34
CA GLY A 122 -14.76 4.26 -28.18
C GLY A 122 -16.26 4.00 -28.09
N VAL A 123 -16.86 3.50 -29.16
CA VAL A 123 -18.32 3.32 -29.25
C VAL A 123 -18.71 1.85 -29.12
N THR A 124 -17.99 0.93 -29.78
CA THR A 124 -18.39 -0.47 -29.81
C THR A 124 -17.48 -1.39 -29.01
N HIS A 125 -16.17 -1.08 -28.92
CA HIS A 125 -15.18 -1.94 -28.28
C HIS A 125 -14.68 -1.42 -26.94
N THR A 126 -14.84 -0.13 -26.66
CA THR A 126 -14.32 0.53 -25.48
C THR A 126 -15.31 1.58 -24.97
N ILE A 127 -15.76 1.44 -23.75
CA ILE A 127 -16.63 2.43 -23.10
C ILE A 127 -15.85 3.16 -22.04
N ARG A 128 -15.74 4.48 -22.18
CA ARG A 128 -15.05 5.32 -21.19
C ARG A 128 -15.72 5.23 -19.83
N HIS A 129 -14.93 4.92 -18.81
CA HIS A 129 -15.39 4.78 -17.43
C HIS A 129 -14.28 5.23 -16.49
N ILE A 130 -14.27 6.52 -16.16
CA ILE A 130 -13.27 7.10 -15.28
C ILE A 130 -13.59 6.69 -13.84
N PHE A 131 -12.86 5.73 -13.30
CA PHE A 131 -13.01 5.23 -11.93
C PHE A 131 -11.73 5.38 -11.09
N VAL A 132 -10.62 5.80 -11.72
CA VAL A 132 -9.38 6.25 -11.07
C VAL A 132 -9.16 7.71 -11.50
N ASN A 133 -9.22 8.64 -10.57
CA ASN A 133 -8.96 10.06 -10.79
C ASN A 133 -7.48 10.41 -10.57
N GLU A 134 -7.10 11.66 -10.82
CA GLU A 134 -5.73 12.14 -10.67
C GLU A 134 -5.20 12.03 -9.24
N ASP A 135 -6.04 12.32 -8.23
CA ASP A 135 -5.65 12.25 -6.82
C ASP A 135 -5.32 10.80 -6.42
N GLU A 136 -6.17 9.85 -6.82
CA GLU A 136 -5.95 8.42 -6.58
C GLU A 136 -4.72 7.91 -7.34
N LYS A 137 -4.52 8.33 -8.58
CA LYS A 137 -3.32 8.01 -9.35
C LYS A 137 -2.05 8.44 -8.62
N ASN A 138 -1.99 9.71 -8.18
CA ASN A 138 -0.84 10.27 -7.49
C ASN A 138 -0.62 9.58 -6.13
N LEU A 139 -1.71 9.30 -5.41
CA LEU A 139 -1.65 8.55 -4.16
C LEU A 139 -1.03 7.16 -4.34
N LEU A 140 -1.44 6.42 -5.38
CA LEU A 140 -0.89 5.09 -5.67
C LEU A 140 0.58 5.17 -6.08
N LEU A 141 0.97 6.13 -6.93
CA LEU A 141 2.36 6.34 -7.33
C LEU A 141 3.28 6.63 -6.14
N ASP A 142 2.83 7.43 -5.18
CA ASP A 142 3.62 7.85 -4.02
C ASP A 142 3.67 6.77 -2.93
N SER A 143 2.62 6.00 -2.78
CA SER A 143 2.42 5.15 -1.60
C SER A 143 2.67 3.65 -1.85
N TYR A 144 2.53 3.17 -3.08
CA TYR A 144 2.61 1.73 -3.37
C TYR A 144 4.03 1.19 -3.21
N LYS A 145 4.16 -0.02 -2.62
CA LYS A 145 5.44 -0.70 -2.41
C LYS A 145 5.55 -1.91 -3.32
N TYR A 146 6.52 -1.85 -4.22
CA TYR A 146 6.74 -2.83 -5.29
C TYR A 146 7.65 -3.99 -4.87
N ASP A 147 8.46 -3.73 -3.85
CA ASP A 147 9.50 -4.62 -3.34
C ASP A 147 9.28 -4.97 -1.87
N CYS A 148 9.89 -6.03 -1.44
CA CYS A 148 9.93 -6.40 -0.04
C CYS A 148 10.79 -5.40 0.73
N ARG A 149 10.21 -4.71 1.71
CA ARG A 149 10.90 -3.71 2.54
C ARG A 149 12.00 -4.30 3.42
N SER A 150 12.04 -5.64 3.56
CA SER A 150 13.04 -6.34 4.35
C SER A 150 14.23 -6.81 3.52
N CYS A 151 14.00 -7.42 2.35
CA CYS A 151 15.07 -8.03 1.55
C CYS A 151 15.17 -7.52 0.10
N GLY A 152 14.29 -6.60 -0.33
CA GLY A 152 14.31 -6.05 -1.69
C GLY A 152 13.72 -6.95 -2.76
N ASN A 153 13.22 -8.16 -2.44
CA ASN A 153 12.64 -9.07 -3.42
C ASN A 153 11.43 -8.43 -4.12
N LEU A 154 11.42 -8.46 -5.45
CA LEU A 154 10.34 -7.91 -6.28
C LEU A 154 9.15 -8.89 -6.45
N LYS A 155 9.34 -10.17 -6.11
CA LYS A 155 8.29 -11.19 -6.22
C LYS A 155 7.51 -11.27 -4.92
N LEU A 156 6.49 -10.43 -4.80
CA LEU A 156 5.57 -10.45 -3.67
C LEU A 156 4.26 -11.13 -4.04
N LYS A 157 3.73 -11.96 -3.15
CA LYS A 157 2.42 -12.62 -3.29
C LYS A 157 1.39 -11.91 -2.43
N ARG A 158 0.29 -11.43 -3.01
CA ARG A 158 -0.82 -10.89 -2.23
C ARG A 158 -1.57 -12.04 -1.55
N VAL A 159 -1.66 -11.99 -0.23
CA VAL A 159 -2.33 -13.02 0.58
C VAL A 159 -3.70 -12.56 1.08
N VAL A 160 -3.91 -11.26 1.26
CA VAL A 160 -5.18 -10.67 1.70
C VAL A 160 -5.42 -9.37 0.95
N SER A 161 -6.67 -9.14 0.54
CA SER A 161 -7.15 -7.83 0.08
C SER A 161 -8.54 -7.58 0.67
N LEU A 162 -8.68 -6.46 1.37
CA LEU A 162 -9.95 -5.96 1.89
C LEU A 162 -10.50 -4.82 1.02
N GLY A 163 -9.96 -4.65 -0.19
CA GLY A 163 -10.31 -3.56 -1.09
C GLY A 163 -9.81 -2.21 -0.59
N TYR A 164 -10.52 -1.15 -0.97
CA TYR A 164 -10.17 0.22 -0.57
C TYR A 164 -10.85 0.58 0.74
N GLN A 165 -10.09 1.01 1.73
CA GLN A 165 -10.55 1.34 3.06
C GLN A 165 -10.08 2.74 3.48
N PRO A 166 -10.83 3.46 4.33
CA PRO A 166 -10.36 4.68 4.95
C PRO A 166 -9.24 4.40 5.94
N LEU A 167 -8.44 5.43 6.26
CA LEU A 167 -7.46 5.30 7.33
C LEU A 167 -8.15 5.09 8.68
N ALA A 168 -7.62 4.17 9.49
CA ALA A 168 -8.10 3.94 10.85
C ALA A 168 -8.00 5.24 11.68
N ASN A 169 -8.98 5.47 12.54
CA ASN A 169 -9.09 6.67 13.39
C ASN A 169 -9.24 8.01 12.65
N ASN A 170 -9.42 7.99 11.33
CA ASN A 170 -9.77 9.19 10.56
C ASN A 170 -11.29 9.38 10.52
N LEU A 171 -11.86 9.75 11.67
CA LEU A 171 -13.31 9.92 11.82
C LEU A 171 -13.76 11.18 11.08
N LEU A 172 -14.81 11.04 10.27
CA LEU A 172 -15.43 12.16 9.55
C LEU A 172 -16.13 13.08 10.54
N LYS A 173 -16.00 14.39 10.33
CA LYS A 173 -16.65 15.41 11.15
C LYS A 173 -18.08 15.74 10.66
N LYS A 174 -18.33 15.49 9.37
CA LYS A 174 -19.62 15.74 8.71
C LYS A 174 -20.00 14.53 7.86
N LYS A 175 -21.31 14.31 7.71
CA LYS A 175 -21.87 13.18 6.94
C LYS A 175 -21.41 13.17 5.47
N ASP A 176 -21.29 14.34 4.86
CA ASP A 176 -20.94 14.50 3.44
C ASP A 176 -19.45 14.79 3.20
N GLU A 177 -18.61 14.63 4.22
CA GLU A 177 -17.17 14.80 4.10
C GLU A 177 -16.57 13.66 3.26
N LYS A 178 -15.79 14.03 2.22
CA LYS A 178 -15.10 13.04 1.39
C LYS A 178 -13.95 12.41 2.16
N CYS A 179 -13.89 11.09 2.16
CA CYS A 179 -12.82 10.30 2.76
C CYS A 179 -11.87 9.77 1.69
N GLU A 180 -10.57 9.97 1.89
CA GLU A 180 -9.56 9.29 1.06
C GLU A 180 -9.59 7.78 1.37
N LEU A 181 -9.59 6.97 0.33
CA LEU A 181 -9.57 5.51 0.43
C LEU A 181 -8.25 4.97 -0.08
N TYR A 182 -7.73 3.96 0.61
CA TYR A 182 -6.44 3.34 0.33
C TYR A 182 -6.60 1.83 0.16
N PRO A 183 -5.84 1.17 -0.75
CA PRO A 183 -5.81 -0.28 -0.80
C PRO A 183 -5.37 -0.86 0.55
N LEU A 184 -6.20 -1.71 1.16
CA LEU A 184 -5.84 -2.45 2.36
C LEU A 184 -5.54 -3.89 1.99
N GLU A 185 -4.29 -4.14 1.68
CA GLU A 185 -3.80 -5.41 1.16
C GLU A 185 -2.53 -5.82 1.89
N VAL A 186 -2.35 -7.13 2.07
CA VAL A 186 -1.13 -7.72 2.64
C VAL A 186 -0.43 -8.54 1.57
N ASN A 187 0.84 -8.24 1.38
CA ASN A 187 1.75 -8.98 0.51
C ASN A 187 2.74 -9.80 1.34
N TYR A 188 3.01 -11.01 0.90
CA TYR A 188 3.97 -11.95 1.49
C TYR A 188 5.19 -12.09 0.58
N CYS A 189 6.37 -12.13 1.17
CA CYS A 189 7.63 -12.38 0.49
C CYS A 189 8.08 -13.82 0.71
N ASP A 190 8.16 -14.62 -0.34
CA ASP A 190 8.60 -16.01 -0.25
C ASP A 190 10.09 -16.14 0.14
N GLN A 191 10.90 -15.09 -0.12
CA GLN A 191 12.34 -15.15 0.11
C GLN A 191 12.71 -14.96 1.59
N CYS A 192 12.05 -14.03 2.29
CA CYS A 192 12.38 -13.70 3.69
C CYS A 192 11.20 -13.83 4.65
N HIS A 193 10.06 -14.33 4.18
CA HIS A 193 8.83 -14.56 4.93
C HIS A 193 8.21 -13.29 5.56
N ASN A 194 8.61 -12.10 5.09
CA ASN A 194 8.03 -10.85 5.55
C ASN A 194 6.61 -10.67 5.01
N CYS A 195 5.69 -10.27 5.88
CA CYS A 195 4.36 -9.79 5.53
C CYS A 195 4.32 -8.28 5.62
N GLN A 196 3.87 -7.61 4.57
CA GLN A 196 3.80 -6.14 4.53
C GLN A 196 2.54 -5.65 3.84
N LEU A 197 2.09 -4.43 4.21
CA LEU A 197 1.04 -3.74 3.47
C LEU A 197 1.54 -3.37 2.06
N SER A 198 0.64 -3.41 1.07
CA SER A 198 0.94 -3.01 -0.32
C SER A 198 1.24 -1.53 -0.45
N ILE A 199 0.78 -0.72 0.49
CA ILE A 199 1.02 0.73 0.51
C ILE A 199 1.66 1.18 1.82
N VAL A 200 2.34 2.33 1.78
CA VAL A 200 2.79 3.08 2.96
C VAL A 200 2.27 4.49 2.84
N VAL A 201 1.24 4.78 3.62
CA VAL A 201 0.65 6.12 3.66
C VAL A 201 1.64 7.09 4.33
N ASN A 202 1.67 8.34 3.83
CA ASN A 202 2.52 9.38 4.40
C ASN A 202 2.26 9.51 5.92
N PRO A 203 3.28 9.29 6.77
CA PRO A 203 3.13 9.32 8.22
C PRO A 203 2.54 10.63 8.76
N LYS A 204 2.79 11.76 8.09
CA LYS A 204 2.22 13.06 8.47
C LYS A 204 0.69 13.06 8.34
N LYS A 205 0.12 12.40 7.33
CA LYS A 205 -1.34 12.26 7.20
C LYS A 205 -1.93 11.41 8.33
N MET A 206 -1.24 10.35 8.73
CA MET A 206 -1.74 9.41 9.73
C MET A 206 -1.56 9.88 11.17
N PHE A 207 -0.43 10.54 11.49
CA PHE A 207 0.02 10.70 12.86
C PHE A 207 0.23 12.14 13.32
N SER A 208 0.03 13.18 12.47
CA SER A 208 0.18 14.58 12.92
C SER A 208 -0.89 15.03 13.94
N ASN A 209 -2.07 14.41 13.88
CA ASN A 209 -3.13 14.53 14.86
C ASN A 209 -3.81 13.18 15.04
N TYR A 210 -3.73 12.58 16.21
CA TYR A 210 -4.17 11.20 16.43
C TYR A 210 -5.17 11.13 17.58
N LEU A 211 -6.35 10.57 17.32
CA LEU A 211 -7.46 10.62 18.27
C LEU A 211 -7.33 9.59 19.40
N TYR A 212 -6.65 8.49 19.15
CA TYR A 212 -6.54 7.41 20.14
C TYR A 212 -5.52 7.75 21.23
N THR A 213 -5.98 7.79 22.48
CA THR A 213 -5.16 7.99 23.69
C THR A 213 -4.92 6.66 24.36
N SER A 214 -3.66 6.23 24.47
CA SER A 214 -3.29 4.89 24.94
C SER A 214 -3.60 4.68 26.44
N SER A 215 -3.65 5.73 27.24
CA SER A 215 -3.93 5.64 28.69
C SER A 215 -5.42 5.48 29.04
N THR A 216 -6.32 5.33 28.06
CA THR A 216 -7.77 5.25 28.29
C THR A 216 -8.18 4.11 29.20
N THR A 217 -7.57 2.92 29.05
CA THR A 217 -7.98 1.73 29.80
C THR A 217 -7.09 1.46 31.01
N LYS A 218 -7.68 0.92 32.07
CA LYS A 218 -6.93 0.45 33.28
C LYS A 218 -5.96 -0.67 32.90
N THR A 219 -6.37 -1.57 31.99
CA THR A 219 -5.53 -2.68 31.53
C THR A 219 -4.24 -2.19 30.88
N SER A 220 -4.32 -1.22 29.97
CA SER A 220 -3.13 -0.64 29.33
C SER A 220 -2.22 0.02 30.37
N ARG A 221 -2.77 0.83 31.27
CA ARG A 221 -1.97 1.46 32.33
C ARG A 221 -1.24 0.43 33.19
N ASN A 222 -1.93 -0.63 33.63
CA ASN A 222 -1.34 -1.71 34.42
C ASN A 222 -0.26 -2.48 33.64
N HIS A 223 -0.47 -2.67 32.33
CA HIS A 223 0.52 -3.31 31.48
C HIS A 223 1.84 -2.55 31.47
N PHE A 224 1.81 -1.23 31.25
CA PHE A 224 3.02 -0.41 31.22
C PHE A 224 3.70 -0.28 32.58
N VAL A 225 2.95 -0.31 33.68
CA VAL A 225 3.55 -0.41 35.02
C VAL A 225 4.33 -1.72 35.19
N LYS A 226 3.73 -2.86 34.79
CA LYS A 226 4.42 -4.17 34.85
C LYS A 226 5.63 -4.21 33.93
N ALA A 227 5.52 -3.67 32.72
CA ALA A 227 6.61 -3.60 31.74
C ALA A 227 7.77 -2.76 32.26
N ALA A 228 7.51 -1.58 32.82
CA ALA A 228 8.55 -0.73 33.41
C ALA A 228 9.30 -1.43 34.54
N ASN A 229 8.59 -2.07 35.47
CA ASN A 229 9.22 -2.85 36.57
C ASN A 229 10.08 -3.99 36.03
N LYS A 230 9.60 -4.70 35.00
CA LYS A 230 10.37 -5.77 34.36
C LYS A 230 11.64 -5.21 33.71
N TYR A 231 11.57 -4.11 32.95
CA TYR A 231 12.74 -3.51 32.30
C TYR A 231 13.76 -2.99 33.32
N ILE A 232 13.30 -2.37 34.42
CA ILE A 232 14.18 -1.92 35.49
C ILE A 232 14.98 -3.09 36.06
N LYS A 233 14.34 -4.21 36.29
CA LYS A 233 15.00 -5.44 36.80
C LYS A 233 15.93 -6.05 35.77
N ASP A 234 15.44 -6.32 34.56
CA ASP A 234 16.16 -7.09 33.54
C ASP A 234 17.40 -6.30 33.03
N PHE A 235 17.30 -4.99 32.87
CA PHE A 235 18.38 -4.13 32.39
C PHE A 235 19.14 -3.40 33.52
N LYS A 236 18.83 -3.71 34.79
CA LYS A 236 19.45 -3.08 35.98
C LYS A 236 19.44 -1.54 35.89
N LEU A 237 18.29 -0.97 35.46
CA LEU A 237 18.15 0.46 35.26
C LEU A 237 18.25 1.22 36.58
N THR A 238 18.90 2.38 36.57
CA THR A 238 19.05 3.25 37.74
C THR A 238 18.52 4.64 37.49
N VAL A 239 17.87 5.23 38.50
CA VAL A 239 17.20 6.54 38.41
C VAL A 239 18.16 7.65 37.96
N LYS A 240 19.42 7.60 38.38
CA LYS A 240 20.41 8.66 38.10
C LYS A 240 21.11 8.51 36.75
N LYS A 241 21.41 7.27 36.30
CA LYS A 241 22.26 7.01 35.14
C LYS A 241 21.49 6.71 33.87
N SER A 242 20.37 5.96 33.98
CA SER A 242 19.65 5.45 32.80
C SER A 242 18.83 6.52 32.07
N TYR A 243 18.90 6.49 30.74
CA TYR A 243 18.02 7.24 29.84
C TYR A 243 16.89 6.34 29.36
N ILE A 244 15.66 6.83 29.42
CA ILE A 244 14.48 6.13 28.93
C ILE A 244 13.88 6.99 27.82
N ILE A 245 13.89 6.46 26.61
CA ILE A 245 13.32 7.13 25.44
C ILE A 245 12.21 6.24 24.89
N ASP A 246 11.04 6.85 24.66
CA ASP A 246 9.88 6.19 24.06
C ASP A 246 9.55 6.87 22.73
N ILE A 247 9.59 6.10 21.61
CA ILE A 247 9.36 6.59 20.26
C ILE A 247 7.93 6.19 19.85
N GLY A 248 7.10 7.20 19.48
CA GLY A 248 5.65 7.03 19.34
C GLY A 248 4.98 7.00 20.71
N SER A 249 5.43 7.89 21.60
CA SER A 249 5.13 7.84 23.04
C SER A 249 3.67 8.12 23.40
N ASN A 250 2.82 8.49 22.42
CA ASN A 250 1.42 8.83 22.60
C ASN A 250 1.25 9.90 23.72
N ASP A 251 0.41 9.65 24.70
CA ASP A 251 0.18 10.53 25.86
C ASP A 251 1.19 10.31 27.00
N GLY A 252 2.27 9.57 26.75
CA GLY A 252 3.34 9.27 27.70
C GLY A 252 3.06 8.07 28.63
N ILE A 253 2.11 7.22 28.28
CA ILE A 253 1.69 6.08 29.12
C ILE A 253 2.85 5.16 29.53
N ALA A 254 3.79 4.86 28.61
CA ALA A 254 4.93 4.00 28.88
C ALA A 254 6.00 4.69 29.77
N LEU A 255 6.12 6.01 29.66
CA LEU A 255 7.07 6.80 30.45
C LEU A 255 6.56 7.17 31.85
N LYS A 256 5.24 7.20 32.04
CA LYS A 256 4.63 7.56 33.33
C LYS A 256 5.13 6.71 34.49
N PRO A 257 5.21 5.36 34.44
CA PRO A 257 5.74 4.55 35.52
C PRO A 257 7.19 4.92 35.89
N PHE A 258 8.06 5.18 34.92
CA PHE A 258 9.44 5.59 35.18
C PHE A 258 9.49 6.97 35.86
N LYS A 259 8.62 7.88 35.45
CA LYS A 259 8.50 9.17 36.13
C LYS A 259 8.06 9.03 37.58
N ASP A 260 7.04 8.21 37.83
CA ASP A 260 6.52 7.95 39.18
C ASP A 260 7.61 7.34 40.09
N LEU A 261 8.48 6.51 39.53
CA LEU A 261 9.69 5.94 40.16
C LEU A 261 10.89 6.90 40.18
N LYS A 262 10.67 8.20 39.84
CA LYS A 262 11.66 9.28 39.94
C LYS A 262 12.83 9.21 38.97
N PHE A 263 12.71 8.49 37.86
CA PHE A 263 13.69 8.57 36.78
C PHE A 263 13.76 9.99 36.21
N LYS A 264 14.97 10.56 36.15
CA LYS A 264 15.20 11.97 35.76
C LYS A 264 15.34 12.15 34.23
N LYS A 265 15.87 11.13 33.56
CA LYS A 265 16.25 11.20 32.15
C LYS A 265 15.24 10.39 31.32
N ILE A 266 14.02 10.93 31.20
CA ILE A 266 12.93 10.38 30.41
C ILE A 266 12.56 11.34 29.27
N LEU A 267 12.31 10.81 28.07
CA LEU A 267 11.93 11.59 26.89
C LEU A 267 10.96 10.80 26.00
N GLY A 268 9.83 11.40 25.72
CA GLY A 268 8.91 10.93 24.67
C GLY A 268 9.21 11.62 23.34
N ILE A 269 9.02 10.90 22.24
CA ILE A 269 8.99 11.45 20.88
C ILE A 269 7.64 11.09 20.29
N GLU A 270 6.80 12.09 19.99
CA GLU A 270 5.42 11.89 19.55
C GLU A 270 5.06 12.86 18.42
N PRO A 271 4.74 12.34 17.20
CA PRO A 271 4.37 13.18 16.08
C PRO A 271 2.99 13.84 16.23
N ALA A 272 2.06 13.23 16.95
CA ALA A 272 0.73 13.78 17.15
C ALA A 272 0.75 14.97 18.11
N LYS A 273 0.50 16.16 17.58
CA LYS A 273 0.56 17.43 18.33
C LYS A 273 -0.35 17.43 19.55
N ASN A 274 -1.57 16.88 19.43
CA ASN A 274 -2.53 16.78 20.52
C ASN A 274 -2.04 15.86 21.66
N LEU A 275 -1.42 14.73 21.32
CA LEU A 275 -0.92 13.75 22.30
C LEU A 275 0.38 14.23 22.97
N ALA A 276 1.32 14.77 22.20
CA ALA A 276 2.53 15.38 22.76
C ALA A 276 2.19 16.52 23.73
N LYS A 277 1.18 17.37 23.39
CA LYS A 277 0.68 18.41 24.30
C LYS A 277 0.10 17.82 25.58
N LEU A 278 -0.65 16.70 25.49
CA LEU A 278 -1.22 16.01 26.64
C LEU A 278 -0.13 15.42 27.55
N ALA A 279 0.86 14.75 26.98
CA ALA A 279 2.00 14.19 27.71
C ALA A 279 2.78 15.29 28.47
N ASN A 280 3.07 16.41 27.81
CA ASN A 280 3.74 17.55 28.44
C ASN A 280 2.89 18.19 29.54
N LYS A 281 1.56 18.32 29.36
CA LYS A 281 0.64 18.77 30.43
C LYS A 281 0.73 17.86 31.65
N ASN A 282 0.90 16.55 31.44
CA ASN A 282 1.11 15.56 32.49
C ASN A 282 2.56 15.53 33.02
N LYS A 283 3.37 16.54 32.67
CA LYS A 283 4.78 16.70 33.07
C LYS A 283 5.66 15.51 32.63
N ILE A 284 5.36 14.90 31.48
CA ILE A 284 6.20 13.91 30.80
C ILE A 284 6.84 14.62 29.62
N LYS A 285 8.13 14.94 29.74
CA LYS A 285 8.88 15.64 28.67
C LYS A 285 8.73 14.90 27.36
N THR A 286 8.10 15.52 26.36
CA THR A 286 7.83 14.92 25.06
C THR A 286 8.14 15.90 23.94
N PHE A 287 8.99 15.49 23.02
CA PHE A 287 9.27 16.20 21.78
C PHE A 287 8.15 15.94 20.78
N ASN A 288 7.56 17.01 20.20
CA ASN A 288 6.54 16.86 19.18
C ASN A 288 7.18 16.81 17.79
N GLY A 289 7.30 15.62 17.24
CA GLY A 289 7.86 15.39 15.93
C GLY A 289 8.09 13.91 15.63
N PHE A 290 8.49 13.64 14.39
CA PHE A 290 8.95 12.32 13.98
C PHE A 290 10.41 12.12 14.40
N LEU A 291 10.81 10.87 14.67
CA LEU A 291 12.21 10.52 14.82
C LEU A 291 12.89 10.55 13.45
N GLU A 292 13.53 11.66 13.13
CA GLU A 292 14.25 11.88 11.89
C GLU A 292 15.68 12.29 12.21
N ARG A 293 16.65 11.91 11.34
CA ARG A 293 18.08 12.20 11.55
C ARG A 293 18.35 13.67 11.85
N LYS A 294 17.62 14.59 11.19
CA LYS A 294 17.73 16.05 11.41
C LYS A 294 17.27 16.53 12.80
N ASN A 295 16.53 15.69 13.54
CA ASN A 295 15.99 16.02 14.87
C ASN A 295 16.82 15.40 16.01
N LEU A 296 17.93 14.74 15.69
CA LEU A 296 18.81 14.07 16.64
C LEU A 296 20.04 14.91 17.03
N ASN A 297 20.16 16.11 16.47
CA ASN A 297 21.24 17.08 16.78
C ASN A 297 20.81 18.06 17.90
#